data_4dba9985e2590628ca053a86916e79b9
#
_entry.id   4dba9985e2590628ca053a86916e79b9
#
_cell.length_a   1.000
_cell.length_b   1.000
_cell.length_c   1.000
_cell.angle_alpha   90.00
_cell.angle_beta   90.00
_cell.angle_gamma   90.00
#
_symmetry.space_group_name_H-M   'P 1'
#
loop_
_entity.id
_entity.type
_entity.pdbx_description
1 polymer ?
#
loop_
_entity_poly.entity_id
_entity_poly.type
_entity_poly.pdbx_seq_one_letter_code
_entity_poly.pdbx_strand_id
1 'polypeptide(L)'
;MTATVRTSVSFDKVSGKYTCQIGQAKPFKTTKKSHIVWRYEQETGLKLSYDEIVASDVAIQTERDEKFGINTRFEFVEKLVSMVASGVQPSAVITGEGGLGKTYTVTKTLANAGYTDISNLADFQVGSVINTRKCFTQIKGFSTAKGLYRSLFENNNSIIVFDDCDSVLKDPVALNILKGALDSYGKRIISWNADMRDDDLPKSFEFTGRVIFISNMSQSGIDQAIRSRSMMIDLSMTSSQKLERMTHIAMSDEFMPEYDKSVKSDALELITEIQEDCKEISLRTLIAVSKIRSANKDWKDLATYMLTA
;
A
#
# COMPACT_ATOMS: atom_id res chain seq x y z
N MET A 1 24.75 1.75 -35.40
CA MET A 1 23.70 2.15 -34.49
C MET A 1 22.87 0.89 -34.20
N THR A 2 23.15 0.18 -33.12
CA THR A 2 22.40 -1.00 -32.70
C THR A 2 21.09 -0.54 -32.09
N ALA A 3 19.99 -0.80 -32.76
CA ALA A 3 18.66 -0.52 -32.21
C ALA A 3 18.44 -1.41 -30.98
N THR A 4 18.41 -0.82 -29.80
CA THR A 4 18.12 -1.51 -28.56
C THR A 4 16.66 -1.93 -28.57
N VAL A 5 16.37 -3.21 -28.72
CA VAL A 5 15.00 -3.75 -28.65
C VAL A 5 14.54 -3.63 -27.21
N ARG A 6 13.55 -2.77 -26.95
CA ARG A 6 12.98 -2.60 -25.61
C ARG A 6 12.30 -3.89 -25.16
N THR A 7 12.72 -4.41 -24.04
CA THR A 7 12.14 -5.61 -23.41
C THR A 7 11.54 -5.19 -22.08
N SER A 8 10.29 -5.52 -21.83
CA SER A 8 9.65 -5.33 -20.53
C SER A 8 9.45 -6.70 -19.86
N VAL A 9 9.90 -6.85 -18.64
CA VAL A 9 9.71 -8.05 -17.83
C VAL A 9 9.10 -7.65 -16.50
N SER A 10 7.97 -8.25 -16.14
CA SER A 10 7.35 -8.11 -14.83
C SER A 10 7.24 -9.47 -14.16
N PHE A 11 7.43 -9.53 -12.85
CA PHE A 11 7.30 -10.76 -12.07
C PHE A 11 6.09 -10.67 -11.14
N ASP A 12 5.16 -11.60 -11.28
CA ASP A 12 4.02 -11.73 -10.38
C ASP A 12 4.39 -12.69 -9.24
N LYS A 13 4.61 -12.14 -8.04
CA LYS A 13 4.98 -12.92 -6.85
C LYS A 13 3.90 -13.92 -6.42
N VAL A 14 2.62 -13.67 -6.72
CA VAL A 14 1.51 -14.53 -6.31
C VAL A 14 1.45 -15.79 -7.17
N SER A 15 1.57 -15.65 -8.49
CA SER A 15 1.55 -16.79 -9.42
C SER A 15 2.94 -17.38 -9.68
N GLY A 16 4.02 -16.74 -9.23
CA GLY A 16 5.41 -17.15 -9.51
C GLY A 16 5.77 -17.05 -11.00
N LYS A 17 5.05 -16.24 -11.78
CA LYS A 17 5.23 -16.14 -13.23
C LYS A 17 5.81 -14.81 -13.65
N TYR A 18 6.72 -14.87 -14.61
CA TYR A 18 7.18 -13.71 -15.35
C TYR A 18 6.23 -13.43 -16.52
N THR A 19 5.88 -12.18 -16.73
CA THR A 19 5.24 -11.70 -17.97
C THR A 19 6.30 -10.89 -18.72
N CYS A 20 6.61 -11.29 -19.95
CA CYS A 20 7.65 -10.67 -20.76
C CYS A 20 7.08 -10.23 -22.11
N GLN A 21 7.49 -9.04 -22.55
CA GLN A 21 7.22 -8.55 -23.89
C GLN A 21 8.56 -8.09 -24.53
N ILE A 22 8.87 -8.63 -25.69
CA ILE A 22 10.09 -8.32 -26.44
C ILE A 22 9.70 -7.48 -27.65
N GLY A 23 10.11 -6.22 -27.66
CA GLY A 23 9.76 -5.26 -28.71
C GLY A 23 8.24 -5.14 -28.92
N GLN A 24 7.77 -5.39 -30.14
CA GLN A 24 6.35 -5.36 -30.49
C GLN A 24 5.69 -6.75 -30.48
N ALA A 25 6.40 -7.80 -30.06
CA ALA A 25 5.87 -9.16 -29.97
C ALA A 25 4.75 -9.26 -28.93
N LYS A 26 3.88 -10.27 -29.08
CA LYS A 26 2.82 -10.52 -28.09
C LYS A 26 3.44 -10.91 -26.74
N PRO A 27 2.95 -10.33 -25.61
CA PRO A 27 3.42 -10.71 -24.29
C PRO A 27 3.23 -12.22 -24.03
N PHE A 28 4.18 -12.84 -23.37
CA PHE A 28 4.10 -14.24 -22.95
C PHE A 28 4.38 -14.38 -21.45
N LYS A 29 3.92 -15.49 -20.86
CA LYS A 29 4.12 -15.80 -19.44
C LYS A 29 4.97 -17.04 -19.29
N THR A 30 5.90 -17.03 -18.32
CA THR A 30 6.76 -18.16 -17.99
C THR A 30 7.12 -18.17 -16.51
N THR A 31 7.41 -19.35 -15.98
CA THR A 31 7.95 -19.52 -14.62
C THR A 31 9.48 -19.56 -14.59
N LYS A 32 10.12 -19.68 -15.76
CA LYS A 32 11.58 -19.86 -15.88
C LYS A 32 12.20 -18.65 -16.58
N LYS A 33 13.12 -17.98 -15.93
CA LYS A 33 13.88 -16.88 -16.52
C LYS A 33 14.68 -17.34 -17.76
N SER A 34 15.21 -18.57 -17.76
CA SER A 34 15.91 -19.14 -18.92
C SER A 34 15.05 -19.17 -20.19
N HIS A 35 13.74 -19.29 -20.08
CA HIS A 35 12.82 -19.22 -21.20
C HIS A 35 12.71 -17.81 -21.79
N ILE A 36 12.85 -16.77 -20.95
CA ILE A 36 12.89 -15.37 -21.41
C ILE A 36 14.16 -15.13 -22.23
N VAL A 37 15.32 -15.55 -21.71
CA VAL A 37 16.62 -15.44 -22.41
C VAL A 37 16.56 -16.15 -23.75
N TRP A 38 16.11 -17.40 -23.77
CA TRP A 38 16.01 -18.18 -25.01
C TRP A 38 15.09 -17.50 -26.03
N ARG A 39 13.94 -17.02 -25.60
CA ARG A 39 12.99 -16.39 -26.51
C ARG A 39 13.49 -15.03 -27.03
N TYR A 40 14.19 -14.28 -26.21
CA TYR A 40 14.84 -13.05 -26.62
C TYR A 40 15.90 -13.31 -27.71
N GLU A 41 16.73 -14.33 -27.55
CA GLU A 41 17.71 -14.75 -28.55
C GLU A 41 17.05 -15.17 -29.87
N GLN A 42 15.93 -15.87 -29.81
CA GLN A 42 15.18 -16.30 -31.01
C GLN A 42 14.55 -15.10 -31.77
N GLU A 43 14.02 -14.14 -31.06
CA GLU A 43 13.29 -13.01 -31.66
C GLU A 43 14.23 -11.87 -32.10
N THR A 44 15.37 -11.70 -31.45
CA THR A 44 16.30 -10.56 -31.72
C THR A 44 17.62 -10.95 -32.34
N GLY A 45 18.01 -12.22 -32.25
CA GLY A 45 19.35 -12.70 -32.64
C GLY A 45 20.47 -12.25 -31.69
N LEU A 46 20.12 -11.55 -30.59
CA LEU A 46 21.08 -11.00 -29.63
C LEU A 46 21.11 -11.88 -28.36
N LYS A 47 22.29 -12.05 -27.78
CA LYS A 47 22.42 -12.70 -26.46
C LYS A 47 22.03 -11.71 -25.38
N LEU A 48 21.11 -12.12 -24.51
CA LEU A 48 20.70 -11.35 -23.33
C LEU A 48 21.27 -12.05 -22.10
N SER A 49 22.00 -11.31 -21.27
CA SER A 49 22.43 -11.85 -19.97
C SER A 49 21.28 -11.77 -18.97
N TYR A 50 21.32 -12.66 -17.97
CA TYR A 50 20.33 -12.70 -16.90
C TYR A 50 20.25 -11.39 -16.11
N ASP A 51 21.42 -10.73 -15.96
CA ASP A 51 21.57 -9.49 -15.20
C ASP A 51 21.02 -8.27 -15.97
N GLU A 52 21.03 -8.33 -17.31
CA GLU A 52 20.45 -7.26 -18.14
C GLU A 52 18.93 -7.24 -18.13
N ILE A 53 18.24 -8.39 -17.91
CA ILE A 53 16.78 -8.43 -17.75
C ILE A 53 16.36 -7.78 -16.42
N VAL A 54 17.12 -8.00 -15.36
CA VAL A 54 16.91 -7.37 -14.07
C VAL A 54 17.26 -5.88 -14.11
N ALA A 55 18.29 -5.51 -14.87
CA ALA A 55 18.73 -4.13 -15.00
C ALA A 55 17.71 -3.21 -15.69
N SER A 56 16.88 -3.71 -16.63
CA SER A 56 15.87 -2.87 -17.29
C SER A 56 14.71 -2.49 -16.35
N ASP A 57 14.24 -3.43 -15.51
CA ASP A 57 13.21 -3.12 -14.50
C ASP A 57 13.78 -2.25 -13.37
N VAL A 58 15.03 -2.48 -12.98
CA VAL A 58 15.77 -1.67 -12.02
C VAL A 58 16.02 -0.26 -12.57
N ALA A 59 16.35 -0.09 -13.85
CA ALA A 59 16.61 1.22 -14.42
C ALA A 59 15.38 2.14 -14.42
N ILE A 60 14.18 1.62 -14.76
CA ILE A 60 12.93 2.39 -14.73
C ILE A 60 12.57 2.79 -13.30
N GLN A 61 12.78 1.89 -12.34
CA GLN A 61 12.55 2.15 -10.92
C GLN A 61 13.56 3.16 -10.38
N THR A 62 14.83 3.08 -10.82
CA THR A 62 15.90 3.99 -10.43
C THR A 62 15.65 5.41 -10.93
N GLU A 63 15.24 5.63 -12.18
CA GLU A 63 14.88 6.97 -12.69
C GLU A 63 13.75 7.63 -11.89
N ARG A 64 12.71 6.86 -11.54
CA ARG A 64 11.62 7.35 -10.69
C ARG A 64 12.11 7.69 -9.29
N ASP A 65 12.96 6.83 -8.73
CA ASP A 65 13.46 6.93 -7.36
C ASP A 65 14.48 8.06 -7.22
N GLU A 66 15.32 8.30 -8.23
CA GLU A 66 16.20 9.46 -8.29
C GLU A 66 15.42 10.78 -8.33
N LYS A 67 14.29 10.79 -9.02
CA LYS A 67 13.44 11.99 -9.11
C LYS A 67 12.61 12.21 -7.85
N PHE A 68 12.11 11.14 -7.22
CA PHE A 68 11.19 11.19 -6.07
C PHE A 68 11.63 10.19 -5.02
N GLY A 69 12.51 10.58 -4.11
CA GLY A 69 12.94 9.78 -2.96
C GLY A 69 11.76 9.32 -2.10
N ILE A 70 11.97 8.28 -1.30
CA ILE A 70 10.88 7.63 -0.56
C ILE A 70 10.13 8.59 0.37
N ASN A 71 10.84 9.48 1.05
CA ASN A 71 10.21 10.45 1.96
C ASN A 71 9.32 11.44 1.19
N THR A 72 9.74 11.90 0.01
CA THR A 72 8.92 12.71 -0.90
C THR A 72 7.66 11.97 -1.36
N ARG A 73 7.74 10.66 -1.61
CA ARG A 73 6.55 9.85 -1.96
C ARG A 73 5.57 9.78 -0.79
N PHE A 74 6.03 9.73 0.46
CA PHE A 74 5.16 9.85 1.63
C PHE A 74 4.51 11.23 1.78
N GLU A 75 5.22 12.32 1.46
CA GLU A 75 4.63 13.65 1.38
C GLU A 75 3.53 13.72 0.30
N PHE A 76 3.69 13.01 -0.82
CA PHE A 76 2.64 12.90 -1.82
C PHE A 76 1.42 12.13 -1.30
N VAL A 77 1.59 11.12 -0.45
CA VAL A 77 0.47 10.47 0.25
C VAL A 77 -0.27 11.48 1.11
N GLU A 78 0.43 12.30 1.90
CA GLU A 78 -0.19 13.34 2.72
C GLU A 78 -0.99 14.34 1.88
N LYS A 79 -0.43 14.81 0.77
CA LYS A 79 -1.12 15.70 -0.18
C LYS A 79 -2.37 15.05 -0.77
N LEU A 80 -2.27 13.78 -1.20
CA LEU A 80 -3.38 13.05 -1.77
C LEU A 80 -4.49 12.79 -0.75
N VAL A 81 -4.14 12.40 0.47
CA VAL A 81 -5.10 12.22 1.57
C VAL A 81 -5.78 13.55 1.92
N SER A 82 -5.04 14.66 1.89
CA SER A 82 -5.60 16.00 2.08
C SER A 82 -6.59 16.39 0.98
N MET A 83 -6.35 16.00 -0.29
CA MET A 83 -7.31 16.19 -1.38
C MET A 83 -8.59 15.36 -1.17
N VAL A 84 -8.46 14.13 -0.64
CA VAL A 84 -9.62 13.33 -0.24
C VAL A 84 -10.33 13.99 0.93
N ALA A 85 -9.62 14.44 1.95
CA ALA A 85 -10.18 15.11 3.12
C ALA A 85 -10.95 16.38 2.75
N SER A 86 -10.46 17.17 1.80
CA SER A 86 -11.14 18.39 1.33
C SER A 86 -12.29 18.12 0.35
N GLY A 87 -12.47 16.88 -0.12
CA GLY A 87 -13.51 16.50 -1.07
C GLY A 87 -13.19 16.82 -2.54
N VAL A 88 -11.96 17.23 -2.84
CA VAL A 88 -11.48 17.45 -4.22
C VAL A 88 -11.41 16.13 -4.99
N GLN A 89 -11.07 15.04 -4.27
CA GLN A 89 -10.96 13.71 -4.83
C GLN A 89 -11.83 12.72 -4.05
N PRO A 90 -12.67 11.89 -4.72
CA PRO A 90 -13.55 10.94 -4.04
C PRO A 90 -12.81 9.73 -3.46
N SER A 91 -11.65 9.38 -3.99
CA SER A 91 -10.91 8.20 -3.55
C SER A 91 -9.42 8.25 -3.82
N ALA A 92 -8.67 7.53 -2.98
CA ALA A 92 -7.23 7.30 -3.14
C ALA A 92 -6.90 5.83 -2.90
N VAL A 93 -5.85 5.33 -3.56
CA VAL A 93 -5.28 4.00 -3.35
C VAL A 93 -3.78 4.13 -3.09
N ILE A 94 -3.35 3.65 -1.94
CA ILE A 94 -1.96 3.67 -1.51
C ILE A 94 -1.47 2.23 -1.46
N THR A 95 -0.53 1.89 -2.37
CA THR A 95 0.02 0.54 -2.47
C THR A 95 1.45 0.49 -1.93
N GLY A 96 1.95 -0.71 -1.66
CA GLY A 96 3.32 -0.95 -1.22
C GLY A 96 3.41 -1.94 -0.07
N GLU A 97 4.61 -2.41 0.24
CA GLU A 97 4.84 -3.41 1.28
C GLU A 97 4.41 -2.93 2.67
N GLY A 98 4.05 -3.87 3.56
CA GLY A 98 3.61 -3.60 4.93
C GLY A 98 4.72 -3.05 5.84
N GLY A 99 4.33 -2.49 6.99
CA GLY A 99 5.24 -2.19 8.08
C GLY A 99 6.12 -0.93 7.93
N LEU A 100 5.81 -0.01 6.99
CA LEU A 100 6.62 1.20 6.72
C LEU A 100 5.85 2.51 6.92
N GLY A 101 4.74 2.47 7.64
CA GLY A 101 4.05 3.68 8.11
C GLY A 101 2.92 4.18 7.21
N LYS A 102 2.44 3.41 6.20
CA LYS A 102 1.32 3.82 5.33
C LYS A 102 0.09 4.24 6.13
N THR A 103 -0.43 3.32 6.95
CA THR A 103 -1.63 3.55 7.76
C THR A 103 -1.46 4.74 8.69
N TYR A 104 -0.31 4.84 9.36
CA TYR A 104 0.01 5.96 10.23
C TYR A 104 -0.04 7.30 9.49
N THR A 105 0.61 7.38 8.31
CA THR A 105 0.61 8.61 7.49
C THR A 105 -0.81 9.02 7.10
N VAL A 106 -1.65 8.07 6.66
CA VAL A 106 -3.05 8.33 6.29
C VAL A 106 -3.84 8.86 7.48
N THR A 107 -3.82 8.13 8.60
CA THR A 107 -4.63 8.49 9.78
C THR A 107 -4.17 9.80 10.43
N LYS A 108 -2.87 10.03 10.51
CA LYS A 108 -2.30 11.30 10.99
C LYS A 108 -2.70 12.47 10.10
N THR A 109 -2.65 12.31 8.78
CA THR A 109 -3.05 13.36 7.84
C THR A 109 -4.55 13.69 7.98
N LEU A 110 -5.40 12.67 8.14
CA LEU A 110 -6.83 12.88 8.39
C LEU A 110 -7.07 13.60 9.73
N ALA A 111 -6.37 13.20 10.79
CA ALA A 111 -6.45 13.87 12.09
C ALA A 111 -6.00 15.34 12.02
N ASN A 112 -4.89 15.62 11.33
CA ASN A 112 -4.40 16.99 11.09
C ASN A 112 -5.39 17.83 10.27
N ALA A 113 -6.18 17.21 9.39
CA ALA A 113 -7.27 17.86 8.64
C ALA A 113 -8.55 18.05 9.49
N GLY A 114 -8.50 17.70 10.78
CA GLY A 114 -9.61 17.84 11.73
C GLY A 114 -10.68 16.76 11.65
N TYR A 115 -10.31 15.55 11.14
CA TYR A 115 -11.17 14.38 11.14
C TYR A 115 -10.99 13.56 12.41
N THR A 116 -12.09 13.08 12.98
CA THR A 116 -12.12 12.20 14.15
C THR A 116 -12.22 10.74 13.70
N ASP A 117 -11.35 9.88 14.23
CA ASP A 117 -11.45 8.43 14.04
C ASP A 117 -12.61 7.89 14.88
N ILE A 118 -13.58 7.25 14.23
CA ILE A 118 -14.75 6.64 14.87
C ILE A 118 -14.73 5.10 14.74
N SER A 119 -13.61 4.50 14.39
CA SER A 119 -13.48 3.05 14.21
C SER A 119 -13.82 2.27 15.49
N ASN A 120 -13.56 2.86 16.65
CA ASN A 120 -13.87 2.30 17.95
C ASN A 120 -14.84 3.21 18.71
N LEU A 121 -16.14 3.06 18.44
CA LEU A 121 -17.19 3.86 19.08
C LEU A 121 -17.21 3.73 20.60
N ALA A 122 -16.66 2.66 21.18
CA ALA A 122 -16.56 2.48 22.63
C ALA A 122 -15.66 3.54 23.32
N ASP A 123 -14.75 4.17 22.56
CA ASP A 123 -13.87 5.20 23.09
C ASP A 123 -14.56 6.56 23.24
N PHE A 124 -15.79 6.72 22.71
CA PHE A 124 -16.55 7.96 22.82
C PHE A 124 -17.41 7.97 24.09
N GLN A 125 -17.37 9.09 24.81
CA GLN A 125 -18.24 9.29 25.97
C GLN A 125 -19.70 9.41 25.52
N VAL A 126 -20.62 8.85 26.32
CA VAL A 126 -22.08 8.99 26.10
C VAL A 126 -22.44 10.48 26.09
N GLY A 127 -23.12 10.90 25.04
CA GLY A 127 -23.52 12.33 24.84
C GLY A 127 -22.51 13.17 24.05
N SER A 128 -21.40 12.61 23.57
CA SER A 128 -20.50 13.32 22.66
C SER A 128 -21.19 13.64 21.34
N VAL A 129 -21.07 14.89 20.88
CA VAL A 129 -21.57 15.28 19.57
C VAL A 129 -20.50 15.00 18.52
N ILE A 130 -20.74 14.02 17.65
CA ILE A 130 -19.82 13.64 16.58
C ILE A 130 -20.30 14.31 15.28
N ASN A 131 -19.43 15.13 14.68
CA ASN A 131 -19.69 15.67 13.35
C ASN A 131 -19.37 14.61 12.29
N THR A 132 -20.37 13.87 11.81
CA THR A 132 -20.22 12.78 10.84
C THR A 132 -19.53 13.19 9.54
N ARG A 133 -19.62 14.49 9.16
CA ARG A 133 -18.92 15.03 7.98
C ARG A 133 -17.41 15.21 8.20
N LYS A 134 -16.95 15.17 9.46
CA LYS A 134 -15.57 15.29 9.89
C LYS A 134 -15.12 14.03 10.63
N CYS A 135 -15.63 12.86 10.22
CA CYS A 135 -15.26 11.58 10.76
C CYS A 135 -14.62 10.70 9.69
N PHE A 136 -13.76 9.79 10.12
CA PHE A 136 -13.34 8.66 9.32
C PHE A 136 -13.41 7.36 10.13
N THR A 137 -13.62 6.26 9.40
CA THR A 137 -13.64 4.91 9.97
C THR A 137 -12.57 4.07 9.31
N GLN A 138 -11.84 3.25 10.07
CA GLN A 138 -10.93 2.25 9.54
C GLN A 138 -11.59 0.88 9.54
N ILE A 139 -11.54 0.21 8.40
CA ILE A 139 -11.95 -1.19 8.24
C ILE A 139 -10.72 -1.99 7.92
N LYS A 140 -10.41 -2.98 8.76
CA LYS A 140 -9.20 -3.81 8.63
C LYS A 140 -9.55 -5.27 8.36
N GLY A 141 -8.73 -5.92 7.52
CA GLY A 141 -8.82 -7.35 7.28
C GLY A 141 -9.85 -7.72 6.21
N PHE A 142 -10.60 -8.80 6.43
CA PHE A 142 -11.50 -9.37 5.43
C PHE A 142 -12.87 -8.68 5.41
N SER A 143 -13.34 -8.34 4.21
CA SER A 143 -14.71 -7.88 3.99
C SER A 143 -15.30 -8.58 2.76
N THR A 144 -16.57 -9.00 2.87
CA THR A 144 -17.36 -9.50 1.74
C THR A 144 -17.97 -8.34 0.95
N ALA A 145 -18.48 -8.61 -0.26
CA ALA A 145 -19.21 -7.60 -1.03
C ALA A 145 -20.42 -7.02 -0.27
N LYS A 146 -21.16 -7.86 0.50
CA LYS A 146 -22.27 -7.39 1.35
C LYS A 146 -21.77 -6.54 2.52
N GLY A 147 -20.64 -6.94 3.15
CA GLY A 147 -20.00 -6.15 4.18
C GLY A 147 -19.53 -4.79 3.66
N LEU A 148 -18.95 -4.75 2.46
CA LEU A 148 -18.59 -3.52 1.78
C LEU A 148 -19.82 -2.62 1.55
N TYR A 149 -20.92 -3.17 0.99
CA TYR A 149 -22.15 -2.42 0.76
C TYR A 149 -22.70 -1.79 2.04
N ARG A 150 -22.76 -2.59 3.13
CA ARG A 150 -23.15 -2.13 4.47
C ARG A 150 -22.23 -1.01 4.96
N SER A 151 -20.92 -1.19 4.88
CA SER A 151 -19.95 -0.20 5.33
C SER A 151 -20.08 1.12 4.59
N LEU A 152 -20.31 1.09 3.28
CA LEU A 152 -20.55 2.28 2.47
C LEU A 152 -21.85 3.01 2.88
N PHE A 153 -22.90 2.25 3.21
CA PHE A 153 -24.18 2.82 3.66
C PHE A 153 -24.08 3.44 5.06
N GLU A 154 -23.59 2.67 6.03
CA GLU A 154 -23.50 3.10 7.44
C GLU A 154 -22.53 4.27 7.65
N ASN A 155 -21.47 4.35 6.83
CA ASN A 155 -20.48 5.43 6.89
C ASN A 155 -20.65 6.45 5.76
N ASN A 156 -21.85 6.57 5.23
CA ASN A 156 -22.16 7.60 4.24
C ASN A 156 -21.88 9.00 4.80
N ASN A 157 -21.40 9.93 3.98
CA ASN A 157 -20.91 11.26 4.35
C ASN A 157 -19.57 11.33 5.12
N SER A 158 -18.94 10.20 5.45
CA SER A 158 -17.64 10.15 6.12
C SER A 158 -16.54 9.69 5.17
N ILE A 159 -15.32 9.54 5.69
CA ILE A 159 -14.22 8.90 4.98
C ILE A 159 -14.08 7.46 5.49
N ILE A 160 -14.01 6.50 4.58
CA ILE A 160 -13.77 5.10 4.91
C ILE A 160 -12.34 4.75 4.49
N VAL A 161 -11.53 4.29 5.42
CA VAL A 161 -10.18 3.80 5.18
C VAL A 161 -10.21 2.27 5.21
N PHE A 162 -10.09 1.63 4.06
CA PHE A 162 -9.91 0.18 3.96
C PHE A 162 -8.41 -0.14 4.07
N ASP A 163 -8.02 -0.75 5.18
CA ASP A 163 -6.64 -1.07 5.51
C ASP A 163 -6.42 -2.59 5.46
N ASP A 164 -5.58 -3.05 4.53
CA ASP A 164 -5.33 -4.47 4.25
C ASP A 164 -6.61 -5.27 3.89
N CYS A 165 -7.63 -4.60 3.33
CA CYS A 165 -8.87 -5.22 2.88
C CYS A 165 -8.78 -5.67 1.41
N ASP A 166 -7.70 -6.31 1.00
CA ASP A 166 -7.43 -6.70 -0.39
C ASP A 166 -8.51 -7.63 -0.99
N SER A 167 -9.32 -8.27 -0.14
CA SER A 167 -10.44 -9.10 -0.58
C SER A 167 -11.47 -8.32 -1.41
N VAL A 168 -11.81 -7.08 -1.02
CA VAL A 168 -12.78 -6.24 -1.75
C VAL A 168 -12.23 -5.76 -3.10
N LEU A 169 -10.91 -5.67 -3.24
CA LEU A 169 -10.24 -5.29 -4.49
C LEU A 169 -10.08 -6.45 -5.47
N LYS A 170 -10.40 -7.69 -5.04
CA LYS A 170 -10.30 -8.94 -5.82
C LYS A 170 -11.66 -9.57 -6.11
N ASP A 171 -12.68 -9.24 -5.32
CA ASP A 171 -14.04 -9.79 -5.47
C ASP A 171 -14.78 -9.07 -6.61
N PRO A 172 -15.23 -9.77 -7.66
CA PRO A 172 -15.93 -9.16 -8.79
C PRO A 172 -17.22 -8.42 -8.40
N VAL A 173 -17.93 -8.90 -7.37
CA VAL A 173 -19.17 -8.25 -6.87
C VAL A 173 -18.83 -6.97 -6.14
N ALA A 174 -17.84 -7.01 -5.26
CA ALA A 174 -17.33 -5.83 -4.57
C ALA A 174 -16.77 -4.78 -5.55
N LEU A 175 -16.02 -5.19 -6.58
CA LEU A 175 -15.55 -4.30 -7.63
C LEU A 175 -16.68 -3.58 -8.36
N ASN A 176 -17.81 -4.23 -8.62
CA ASN A 176 -18.97 -3.58 -9.24
C ASN A 176 -19.60 -2.53 -8.34
N ILE A 177 -19.67 -2.78 -7.03
CA ILE A 177 -20.11 -1.80 -6.02
C ILE A 177 -19.14 -0.60 -6.00
N LEU A 178 -17.84 -0.87 -5.96
CA LEU A 178 -16.80 0.16 -5.93
C LEU A 178 -16.81 1.03 -7.20
N LYS A 179 -17.08 0.48 -8.38
CA LYS A 179 -17.22 1.27 -9.62
C LYS A 179 -18.29 2.36 -9.47
N GLY A 180 -19.41 2.07 -8.81
CA GLY A 180 -20.45 3.05 -8.50
C GLY A 180 -20.04 4.03 -7.39
N ALA A 181 -19.38 3.53 -6.34
CA ALA A 181 -18.96 4.34 -5.20
C ALA A 181 -17.83 5.34 -5.52
N LEU A 182 -16.95 5.00 -6.48
CA LEU A 182 -15.77 5.78 -6.83
C LEU A 182 -15.94 6.58 -8.12
N ASP A 183 -17.13 6.59 -8.72
CA ASP A 183 -17.37 7.33 -9.95
C ASP A 183 -17.09 8.82 -9.75
N SER A 184 -16.47 9.44 -10.76
CA SER A 184 -16.11 10.86 -10.76
C SER A 184 -17.20 11.74 -11.37
N TYR A 185 -18.22 11.14 -11.98
CA TYR A 185 -19.24 11.85 -12.73
C TYR A 185 -20.63 11.70 -12.11
N GLY A 186 -21.26 12.81 -11.81
CA GLY A 186 -22.64 12.86 -11.36
C GLY A 186 -22.88 12.28 -9.95
N LYS A 187 -24.09 11.79 -9.74
CA LYS A 187 -24.49 11.16 -8.47
C LYS A 187 -23.99 9.73 -8.40
N ARG A 188 -23.33 9.38 -7.31
CA ARG A 188 -22.82 8.04 -7.07
C ARG A 188 -23.90 7.16 -6.45
N ILE A 189 -24.74 6.55 -7.29
CA ILE A 189 -25.79 5.64 -6.85
C ILE A 189 -25.24 4.22 -6.79
N ILE A 190 -25.31 3.61 -5.62
CA ILE A 190 -24.90 2.23 -5.38
C ILE A 190 -26.17 1.39 -5.21
N SER A 191 -26.27 0.26 -5.89
CA SER A 191 -27.41 -0.64 -5.82
C SER A 191 -26.99 -2.05 -5.50
N TRP A 192 -27.81 -2.74 -4.70
CA TRP A 192 -27.71 -4.17 -4.40
C TRP A 192 -28.99 -4.87 -4.83
N ASN A 193 -28.93 -5.58 -5.96
CA ASN A 193 -30.10 -6.20 -6.59
C ASN A 193 -30.24 -7.71 -6.28
N ALA A 194 -29.57 -8.21 -5.23
CA ALA A 194 -29.79 -9.57 -4.75
C ALA A 194 -30.80 -9.59 -3.58
N ASP A 195 -31.37 -10.75 -3.29
CA ASP A 195 -32.24 -10.93 -2.13
C ASP A 195 -31.48 -10.60 -0.84
N MET A 196 -31.87 -9.51 -0.20
CA MET A 196 -31.39 -9.15 1.13
C MET A 196 -32.45 -9.60 2.14
N ARG A 197 -32.03 -10.49 3.05
CA ARG A 197 -32.83 -10.87 4.22
C ARG A 197 -32.70 -9.85 5.36
N ASP A 198 -31.92 -8.78 5.15
CA ASP A 198 -31.68 -7.68 6.08
C ASP A 198 -32.58 -6.50 5.71
N ASP A 199 -33.63 -6.29 6.50
CA ASP A 199 -34.57 -5.19 6.30
C ASP A 199 -33.94 -3.80 6.60
N ASP A 200 -32.76 -3.76 7.21
CA ASP A 200 -32.06 -2.53 7.62
C ASP A 200 -31.22 -1.87 6.51
N LEU A 201 -31.06 -2.51 5.37
CA LEU A 201 -30.27 -1.98 4.26
C LEU A 201 -31.16 -1.66 3.05
N PRO A 202 -31.07 -0.44 2.49
CA PRO A 202 -31.81 -0.10 1.29
C PRO A 202 -31.27 -0.87 0.07
N LYS A 203 -32.11 -1.08 -0.95
CA LYS A 203 -31.69 -1.68 -2.22
C LYS A 203 -30.78 -0.77 -3.04
N SER A 204 -30.87 0.54 -2.83
CA SER A 204 -29.97 1.53 -3.43
C SER A 204 -29.88 2.78 -2.59
N PHE A 205 -28.76 3.49 -2.67
CA PHE A 205 -28.56 4.78 -2.01
C PHE A 205 -27.53 5.63 -2.78
N GLU A 206 -27.59 6.94 -2.56
CA GLU A 206 -26.59 7.87 -3.03
C GLU A 206 -25.41 7.89 -2.05
N PHE A 207 -24.21 7.54 -2.52
CA PHE A 207 -22.99 7.57 -1.71
C PHE A 207 -22.31 8.92 -1.85
N THR A 208 -22.21 9.65 -0.76
CA THR A 208 -21.57 10.97 -0.67
C THR A 208 -20.25 10.92 0.10
N GLY A 209 -19.93 9.76 0.70
CA GLY A 209 -18.69 9.52 1.40
C GLY A 209 -17.46 9.48 0.46
N ARG A 210 -16.30 9.24 1.03
CA ARG A 210 -15.02 9.13 0.33
C ARG A 210 -14.27 7.89 0.82
N VAL A 211 -13.38 7.36 -0.02
CA VAL A 211 -12.72 6.09 0.27
C VAL A 211 -11.22 6.19 0.09
N ILE A 212 -10.47 5.66 1.04
CA ILE A 212 -9.02 5.49 0.94
C ILE A 212 -8.72 4.00 1.10
N PHE A 213 -8.03 3.42 0.14
CA PHE A 213 -7.51 2.06 0.22
C PHE A 213 -6.03 2.08 0.56
N ILE A 214 -5.64 1.28 1.55
CA ILE A 214 -4.25 0.95 1.88
C ILE A 214 -4.09 -0.53 1.61
N SER A 215 -3.20 -0.89 0.69
CA SER A 215 -3.05 -2.25 0.20
C SER A 215 -1.57 -2.66 0.13
N ASN A 216 -1.32 -3.94 0.38
CA ASN A 216 -0.01 -4.55 0.15
C ASN A 216 0.11 -5.14 -1.26
N MET A 217 -0.92 -5.03 -2.10
CA MET A 217 -0.87 -5.41 -3.50
C MET A 217 0.06 -4.48 -4.29
N SER A 218 0.64 -5.00 -5.37
CA SER A 218 1.28 -4.15 -6.36
C SER A 218 0.23 -3.29 -7.09
N GLN A 219 0.63 -2.12 -7.58
CA GLN A 219 -0.26 -1.25 -8.34
C GLN A 219 -0.88 -1.95 -9.58
N SER A 220 -0.11 -2.84 -10.22
CA SER A 220 -0.59 -3.65 -11.35
C SER A 220 -1.62 -4.71 -10.96
N GLY A 221 -1.66 -5.11 -9.70
CA GLY A 221 -2.64 -6.06 -9.16
C GLY A 221 -4.01 -5.44 -8.86
N ILE A 222 -4.11 -4.12 -8.85
CA ILE A 222 -5.38 -3.40 -8.67
C ILE A 222 -6.15 -3.37 -9.99
N ASP A 223 -7.45 -3.67 -9.95
CA ASP A 223 -8.32 -3.66 -11.13
C ASP A 223 -8.28 -2.31 -11.86
N GLN A 224 -8.29 -2.33 -13.20
CA GLN A 224 -8.22 -1.14 -14.04
C GLN A 224 -9.34 -0.14 -13.73
N ALA A 225 -10.54 -0.62 -13.42
CA ALA A 225 -11.67 0.26 -13.14
C ALA A 225 -11.48 1.07 -11.85
N ILE A 226 -10.80 0.50 -10.86
CA ILE A 226 -10.42 1.22 -9.63
C ILE A 226 -9.29 2.20 -9.93
N ARG A 227 -8.27 1.77 -10.68
CA ARG A 227 -7.14 2.63 -11.07
C ARG A 227 -7.56 3.86 -11.86
N SER A 228 -8.57 3.73 -12.72
CA SER A 228 -9.07 4.87 -13.52
C SER A 228 -9.95 5.85 -12.74
N ARG A 229 -10.50 5.44 -11.57
CA ARG A 229 -11.40 6.24 -10.75
C ARG A 229 -10.76 6.79 -9.47
N SER A 230 -9.57 6.30 -9.12
CA SER A 230 -8.86 6.68 -7.91
C SER A 230 -7.49 7.26 -8.25
N MET A 231 -7.04 8.22 -7.48
CA MET A 231 -5.63 8.61 -7.52
C MET A 231 -4.79 7.57 -6.78
N MET A 232 -3.66 7.20 -7.35
CA MET A 232 -2.82 6.12 -6.84
C MET A 232 -1.41 6.57 -6.52
N ILE A 233 -0.89 6.11 -5.39
CA ILE A 233 0.53 6.25 -5.03
C ILE A 233 1.09 4.87 -4.70
N ASP A 234 2.22 4.55 -5.32
CA ASP A 234 2.98 3.34 -5.05
C ASP A 234 4.17 3.66 -4.15
N LEU A 235 4.19 3.01 -2.99
CA LEU A 235 5.24 3.09 -1.98
C LEU A 235 6.10 1.80 -1.96
N SER A 236 6.20 1.10 -3.08
CA SER A 236 7.16 0.00 -3.20
C SER A 236 8.59 0.51 -2.98
N MET A 237 9.40 -0.21 -2.22
CA MET A 237 10.71 0.22 -1.73
C MET A 237 11.75 -0.86 -1.93
N THR A 238 12.97 -0.42 -2.24
CA THR A 238 14.19 -1.25 -2.10
C THR A 238 14.59 -1.36 -0.63
N SER A 239 15.47 -2.29 -0.27
CA SER A 239 16.00 -2.40 1.10
C SER A 239 16.66 -1.10 1.56
N SER A 240 17.42 -0.44 0.69
CA SER A 240 18.03 0.86 0.99
C SER A 240 17.00 1.94 1.31
N GLN A 241 15.91 2.02 0.53
CA GLN A 241 14.82 2.98 0.77
C GLN A 241 14.03 2.67 2.03
N LYS A 242 13.89 1.38 2.39
CA LYS A 242 13.29 0.98 3.67
C LYS A 242 14.13 1.50 4.85
N LEU A 243 15.45 1.32 4.78
CA LEU A 243 16.38 1.83 5.81
C LEU A 243 16.36 3.35 5.87
N GLU A 244 16.38 4.05 4.72
CA GLU A 244 16.24 5.51 4.66
C GLU A 244 14.94 5.98 5.35
N ARG A 245 13.82 5.33 5.04
CA ARG A 245 12.53 5.63 5.65
C ARG A 245 12.50 5.34 7.15
N MET A 246 13.06 4.21 7.56
CA MET A 246 13.17 3.83 8.97
C MET A 246 14.02 4.84 9.75
N THR A 247 15.14 5.27 9.18
CA THR A 247 16.00 6.31 9.79
C THR A 247 15.23 7.61 9.96
N HIS A 248 14.53 8.06 8.93
CA HIS A 248 13.72 9.27 8.99
C HIS A 248 12.66 9.21 10.12
N ILE A 249 11.97 8.07 10.24
CA ILE A 249 10.94 7.89 11.26
C ILE A 249 11.55 7.75 12.67
N ALA A 250 12.64 6.99 12.81
CA ALA A 250 13.28 6.75 14.11
C ALA A 250 13.79 8.04 14.76
N MET A 251 14.21 9.02 13.96
CA MET A 251 14.67 10.32 14.46
C MET A 251 13.51 11.26 14.83
N SER A 252 12.28 10.93 14.47
CA SER A 252 11.08 11.69 14.88
C SER A 252 10.83 11.52 16.38
N ASP A 253 10.44 12.60 17.05
CA ASP A 253 10.08 12.58 18.46
C ASP A 253 8.75 11.86 18.73
N GLU A 254 7.94 11.64 17.70
CA GLU A 254 6.64 10.93 17.79
C GLU A 254 6.79 9.40 17.74
N PHE A 255 7.89 8.89 17.19
CA PHE A 255 8.11 7.45 17.08
C PHE A 255 8.76 6.90 18.33
N MET A 256 8.05 6.02 19.05
CA MET A 256 8.51 5.41 20.30
C MET A 256 9.06 6.47 21.28
N PRO A 257 8.23 7.43 21.72
CA PRO A 257 8.67 8.53 22.57
C PRO A 257 9.18 8.07 23.95
N GLU A 258 8.83 6.86 24.35
CA GLU A 258 9.28 6.20 25.58
C GLU A 258 10.74 5.71 25.54
N TYR A 259 11.37 5.71 24.36
CA TYR A 259 12.76 5.27 24.17
C TYR A 259 13.66 6.43 23.74
N ASP A 260 14.85 6.48 24.32
CA ASP A 260 15.87 7.44 23.91
C ASP A 260 16.27 7.27 22.44
N LYS A 261 16.70 8.36 21.81
CA LYS A 261 17.18 8.34 20.42
C LYS A 261 18.37 7.38 20.22
N SER A 262 19.23 7.23 21.24
CA SER A 262 20.35 6.29 21.22
C SER A 262 19.89 4.84 21.05
N VAL A 263 18.84 4.43 21.76
CA VAL A 263 18.28 3.06 21.65
C VAL A 263 17.80 2.78 20.23
N LYS A 264 17.11 3.74 19.63
CA LYS A 264 16.61 3.63 18.24
C LYS A 264 17.74 3.65 17.22
N SER A 265 18.79 4.45 17.47
CA SER A 265 19.99 4.53 16.64
C SER A 265 20.79 3.23 16.66
N ASP A 266 21.06 2.67 17.86
CA ASP A 266 21.76 1.39 18.01
C ASP A 266 21.00 0.24 17.29
N ALA A 267 19.67 0.24 17.39
CA ALA A 267 18.83 -0.74 16.71
C ALA A 267 18.89 -0.60 15.18
N LEU A 268 18.88 0.62 14.65
CA LEU A 268 19.04 0.90 13.22
C LEU A 268 20.42 0.49 12.71
N GLU A 269 21.47 0.77 13.48
CA GLU A 269 22.85 0.40 13.14
C GLU A 269 22.95 -1.11 12.98
N LEU A 270 22.46 -1.91 13.95
CA LEU A 270 22.47 -3.37 13.86
C LEU A 270 21.68 -3.87 12.62
N ILE A 271 20.47 -3.35 12.40
CA ILE A 271 19.64 -3.75 11.24
C ILE A 271 20.36 -3.43 9.94
N THR A 272 21.07 -2.31 9.86
CA THR A 272 21.85 -1.90 8.69
C THR A 272 23.05 -2.80 8.47
N GLU A 273 23.78 -3.18 9.55
CA GLU A 273 24.92 -4.08 9.49
C GLU A 273 24.54 -5.45 8.90
N ILE A 274 23.38 -5.98 9.30
CA ILE A 274 22.96 -7.35 8.91
C ILE A 274 21.82 -7.38 7.89
N GLN A 275 21.58 -6.28 7.17
CA GLN A 275 20.42 -6.12 6.29
C GLN A 275 20.25 -7.20 5.23
N GLU A 276 21.37 -7.77 4.73
CA GLU A 276 21.36 -8.82 3.70
C GLU A 276 20.88 -10.17 4.24
N ASP A 277 21.07 -10.40 5.53
CA ASP A 277 20.67 -11.62 6.22
C ASP A 277 19.29 -11.51 6.86
N CYS A 278 18.72 -10.29 6.93
CA CYS A 278 17.41 -10.05 7.51
C CYS A 278 16.28 -10.59 6.63
N LYS A 279 15.39 -11.38 7.23
CA LYS A 279 14.16 -11.85 6.54
C LYS A 279 13.21 -10.72 6.17
N GLU A 280 13.11 -9.71 7.01
CA GLU A 280 12.23 -8.55 6.80
C GLU A 280 12.87 -7.29 7.37
N ILE A 281 12.86 -6.21 6.58
CA ILE A 281 13.24 -4.87 7.01
C ILE A 281 11.97 -4.02 7.06
N SER A 282 11.55 -3.63 8.27
CA SER A 282 10.34 -2.86 8.51
C SER A 282 10.42 -2.06 9.82
N LEU A 283 9.47 -1.16 10.06
CA LEU A 283 9.35 -0.49 11.37
C LEU A 283 9.03 -1.47 12.50
N ARG A 284 8.35 -2.60 12.21
CA ARG A 284 8.10 -3.65 13.20
C ARG A 284 9.41 -4.26 13.68
N THR A 285 10.33 -4.49 12.75
CA THR A 285 11.69 -4.96 13.04
C THR A 285 12.43 -3.97 13.92
N LEU A 286 12.40 -2.67 13.58
CA LEU A 286 13.01 -1.62 14.39
C LEU A 286 12.43 -1.54 15.79
N ILE A 287 11.10 -1.61 15.93
CA ILE A 287 10.41 -1.63 17.23
C ILE A 287 10.87 -2.83 18.07
N ALA A 288 10.93 -4.02 17.47
CA ALA A 288 11.34 -5.22 18.18
C ALA A 288 12.78 -5.13 18.66
N VAL A 289 13.72 -4.71 17.80
CA VAL A 289 15.14 -4.55 18.17
C VAL A 289 15.33 -3.45 19.23
N SER A 290 14.62 -2.32 19.11
CA SER A 290 14.66 -1.26 20.12
C SER A 290 14.21 -1.74 21.50
N LYS A 291 13.15 -2.57 21.55
CA LYS A 291 12.68 -3.19 22.81
C LYS A 291 13.72 -4.16 23.39
N ILE A 292 14.31 -5.01 22.55
CA ILE A 292 15.37 -5.94 22.97
C ILE A 292 16.59 -5.16 23.51
N ARG A 293 17.01 -4.10 22.81
CA ARG A 293 18.10 -3.23 23.19
C ARG A 293 17.87 -2.57 24.55
N SER A 294 16.66 -2.11 24.78
CA SER A 294 16.30 -1.47 26.06
C SER A 294 16.24 -2.44 27.24
N ALA A 295 15.85 -3.70 26.99
CA ALA A 295 15.60 -4.68 28.03
C ALA A 295 16.82 -5.53 28.41
N ASN A 296 17.84 -5.64 27.55
CA ASN A 296 18.94 -6.60 27.71
C ASN A 296 20.31 -5.95 27.50
N LYS A 297 21.27 -6.33 28.33
CA LYS A 297 22.67 -5.87 28.16
C LYS A 297 23.35 -6.50 26.94
N ASP A 298 23.14 -7.81 26.75
CA ASP A 298 23.71 -8.60 25.63
C ASP A 298 22.69 -8.72 24.49
N TRP A 299 22.10 -7.61 24.12
CA TRP A 299 20.97 -7.52 23.22
C TRP A 299 21.30 -7.87 21.75
N LYS A 300 22.54 -7.66 21.30
CA LYS A 300 22.93 -7.83 19.89
C LYS A 300 22.75 -9.26 19.41
N ASP A 301 23.19 -10.25 20.16
CA ASP A 301 23.07 -11.65 19.77
C ASP A 301 21.61 -12.11 19.67
N LEU A 302 20.79 -11.72 20.66
CA LEU A 302 19.36 -12.01 20.64
C LEU A 302 18.64 -11.34 19.47
N ALA A 303 18.95 -10.07 19.20
CA ALA A 303 18.36 -9.33 18.08
C ALA A 303 18.80 -9.92 16.73
N THR A 304 20.09 -10.23 16.56
CA THR A 304 20.60 -10.87 15.34
C THR A 304 19.93 -12.21 15.08
N TYR A 305 19.85 -13.08 16.10
CA TYR A 305 19.16 -14.36 15.98
C TYR A 305 17.71 -14.19 15.54
N MET A 306 16.97 -13.25 16.17
CA MET A 306 15.57 -13.00 15.82
C MET A 306 15.40 -12.50 14.37
N LEU A 307 16.34 -11.70 13.86
CA LEU A 307 16.26 -11.11 12.53
C LEU A 307 16.63 -12.10 11.41
N THR A 308 17.50 -13.05 11.70
CA THR A 308 18.06 -14.00 10.71
C THR A 308 17.41 -15.39 10.78
N ALA A 309 16.82 -15.78 11.92
CA ALA A 309 16.09 -17.04 12.10
C ALA A 309 14.73 -16.99 11.40
#